data_251753a1cca5bd69e1d201d63e5579a5
#
_entry.id   251753a1cca5bd69e1d201d63e5579a5
#
_cell.length_a   1.000
_cell.length_b   1.000
_cell.length_c   1.000
_cell.angle_alpha   90.00
_cell.angle_beta   90.00
_cell.angle_gamma   90.00
#
_symmetry.space_group_name_H-M   'P 1'
#
loop_
_entity.id
_entity.type
_entity.pdbx_description
1 polymer ?
#
loop_
_entity_poly.entity_id
_entity_poly.type
_entity_poly.pdbx_seq_one_letter_code
_entity_poly.pdbx_strand_id
1 'polypeptide(L)'
;PMALKKNEPNASVAQAAEPQEFKPVRLPEIMPSVRIRQMTPFGNMHVKISVDPAKDREMEVFAQLGKGGDVANSDLEAICRMISLFLRCGGDARLALKQLAGIGSSLTVPSKDGRIMSLADGLAKALQNYMNVKAQFGLRAILLGEISPEELTSAAHNGGGGAVASHSSPTGRSGSGTGGAFKVKCPSCDAGTLTFEEGCCKCHGCGYSQC
;
A
#
# COMPACT_ATOMS: atom_id res chain seq x y z
N PRO A 1 -71.61 -11.00 26.38
CA PRO A 1 -70.95 -10.95 25.16
C PRO A 1 -69.61 -10.25 25.29
N MET A 2 -68.57 -11.07 25.26
CA MET A 2 -67.17 -10.54 25.34
C MET A 2 -66.76 -10.12 23.94
N ALA A 3 -66.35 -8.83 23.81
CA ALA A 3 -65.80 -8.28 22.58
C ALA A 3 -64.31 -8.63 22.48
N LEU A 4 -63.96 -9.34 21.44
CA LEU A 4 -62.59 -9.66 21.05
C LEU A 4 -61.93 -8.39 20.48
N LYS A 5 -60.90 -7.88 21.17
CA LYS A 5 -60.01 -6.83 20.66
C LYS A 5 -59.15 -7.41 19.53
N LYS A 6 -59.33 -6.90 18.32
CA LYS A 6 -58.41 -7.15 17.17
C LYS A 6 -57.08 -6.48 17.47
N ASN A 7 -56.00 -7.27 17.58
CA ASN A 7 -54.65 -6.79 17.53
C ASN A 7 -54.31 -6.39 16.07
N GLU A 8 -54.08 -5.13 15.82
CA GLU A 8 -53.47 -4.65 14.58
C GLU A 8 -51.98 -4.96 14.61
N PRO A 9 -51.41 -5.51 13.55
CA PRO A 9 -49.97 -5.69 13.46
C PRO A 9 -49.31 -4.35 13.21
N ASN A 10 -48.51 -3.90 14.16
CA ASN A 10 -47.64 -2.73 14.03
C ASN A 10 -46.50 -3.07 13.06
N ALA A 11 -46.74 -2.85 11.78
CA ALA A 11 -45.71 -2.96 10.74
C ALA A 11 -44.94 -1.65 10.72
N SER A 12 -43.93 -1.51 11.59
CA SER A 12 -42.85 -0.54 11.36
C SER A 12 -42.06 -1.04 10.15
N VAL A 13 -42.44 -0.59 8.97
CA VAL A 13 -41.64 -0.73 7.75
C VAL A 13 -40.34 0.03 8.04
N ALA A 14 -39.26 -0.72 8.28
CA ALA A 14 -37.92 -0.16 8.28
C ALA A 14 -37.73 0.53 6.94
N GLN A 15 -37.70 1.87 6.94
CA GLN A 15 -37.32 2.65 5.76
C GLN A 15 -35.94 2.18 5.33
N ALA A 16 -35.87 1.48 4.20
CA ALA A 16 -34.60 1.15 3.56
C ALA A 16 -33.85 2.48 3.35
N ALA A 17 -32.68 2.61 3.97
CA ALA A 17 -31.83 3.77 3.78
C ALA A 17 -31.57 3.91 2.27
N GLU A 18 -31.85 5.10 1.72
CA GLU A 18 -31.56 5.39 0.33
C GLU A 18 -30.07 5.11 0.06
N PRO A 19 -29.69 4.52 -1.06
CA PRO A 19 -28.30 4.25 -1.38
C PRO A 19 -27.52 5.56 -1.36
N GLN A 20 -26.52 5.65 -0.49
CA GLN A 20 -25.64 6.82 -0.42
C GLN A 20 -24.93 6.97 -1.76
N GLU A 21 -25.17 8.05 -2.45
CA GLU A 21 -24.49 8.36 -3.70
C GLU A 21 -23.02 8.67 -3.43
N PHE A 22 -22.11 7.83 -3.97
CA PHE A 22 -20.67 8.01 -3.86
C PHE A 22 -20.22 9.17 -4.75
N LYS A 23 -20.21 10.39 -4.22
CA LYS A 23 -19.68 11.57 -4.91
C LYS A 23 -18.27 11.88 -4.45
N PRO A 24 -17.25 11.73 -5.32
CA PRO A 24 -15.88 12.11 -4.97
C PRO A 24 -15.76 13.62 -4.79
N VAL A 25 -15.16 14.05 -3.69
CA VAL A 25 -14.85 15.46 -3.44
C VAL A 25 -13.89 15.96 -4.52
N ARG A 26 -14.18 17.16 -5.07
CA ARG A 26 -13.27 17.84 -5.99
C ARG A 26 -12.14 18.48 -5.21
N LEU A 27 -10.90 18.20 -5.61
CA LEU A 27 -9.71 18.71 -4.95
C LEU A 27 -9.33 20.08 -5.50
N PRO A 28 -8.75 20.99 -4.67
CA PRO A 28 -8.14 22.22 -5.15
C PRO A 28 -6.87 21.93 -5.96
N GLU A 29 -6.41 22.90 -6.75
CA GLU A 29 -5.22 22.77 -7.58
C GLU A 29 -3.93 22.63 -6.76
N ILE A 30 -3.88 23.21 -5.56
CA ILE A 30 -2.72 23.17 -4.68
C ILE A 30 -3.13 22.49 -3.37
N MET A 31 -2.42 21.41 -3.05
CA MET A 31 -2.63 20.67 -1.79
C MET A 31 -1.30 20.36 -1.10
N PRO A 32 -1.25 20.46 0.23
CA PRO A 32 -0.11 19.99 0.98
C PRO A 32 0.01 18.47 0.85
N SER A 33 1.24 17.97 0.85
CA SER A 33 1.51 16.54 0.72
C SER A 33 2.74 16.10 1.49
N VAL A 34 2.72 14.84 1.93
CA VAL A 34 3.85 14.15 2.53
C VAL A 34 4.44 13.18 1.50
N ARG A 35 5.78 13.20 1.33
CA ARG A 35 6.48 12.28 0.44
C ARG A 35 7.23 11.22 1.24
N ILE A 36 7.07 9.96 0.83
CA ILE A 36 7.76 8.81 1.41
C ILE A 36 8.52 8.10 0.29
N ARG A 37 9.73 7.62 0.59
CA ARG A 37 10.49 6.75 -0.28
C ARG A 37 10.45 5.33 0.29
N GLN A 38 9.96 4.39 -0.50
CA GLN A 38 9.83 2.98 -0.15
C GLN A 38 10.57 2.10 -1.13
N MET A 39 11.43 1.21 -0.64
CA MET A 39 12.06 0.20 -1.49
C MET A 39 11.01 -0.85 -1.88
N THR A 40 11.08 -1.34 -3.12
CA THR A 40 10.23 -2.40 -3.66
C THR A 40 11.07 -3.35 -4.52
N PRO A 41 10.55 -4.50 -4.93
CA PRO A 41 11.24 -5.38 -5.89
C PRO A 41 11.60 -4.70 -7.22
N PHE A 42 10.91 -3.61 -7.57
CA PHE A 42 11.13 -2.83 -8.80
C PHE A 42 11.97 -1.56 -8.55
N GLY A 43 12.65 -1.47 -7.43
CA GLY A 43 13.45 -0.32 -7.03
C GLY A 43 12.72 0.63 -6.08
N ASN A 44 13.25 1.85 -5.96
CA ASN A 44 12.68 2.86 -5.07
C ASN A 44 11.38 3.44 -5.62
N MET A 45 10.32 3.27 -4.86
CA MET A 45 9.01 3.88 -5.08
C MET A 45 8.92 5.18 -4.28
N HIS A 46 8.50 6.26 -4.94
CA HIS A 46 8.21 7.55 -4.33
C HIS A 46 6.69 7.69 -4.20
N VAL A 47 6.21 7.68 -2.96
CA VAL A 47 4.78 7.82 -2.64
C VAL A 47 4.54 9.24 -2.16
N LYS A 48 3.55 9.91 -2.72
CA LYS A 48 3.06 11.22 -2.31
C LYS A 48 1.62 11.08 -1.83
N ILE A 49 1.34 11.53 -0.62
CA ILE A 49 0.03 11.50 0.01
C ILE A 49 -0.43 12.94 0.18
N SER A 50 -1.42 13.36 -0.60
CA SER A 50 -2.06 14.68 -0.48
C SER A 50 -3.11 14.64 0.63
N VAL A 51 -3.13 15.68 1.45
CA VAL A 51 -3.93 15.71 2.68
C VAL A 51 -4.75 16.99 2.79
N ASP A 52 -5.90 16.90 3.46
CA ASP A 52 -6.68 18.04 3.92
C ASP A 52 -6.36 18.28 5.41
N PRO A 53 -5.53 19.31 5.73
CA PRO A 53 -5.13 19.56 7.11
C PRO A 53 -6.29 19.99 8.03
N ALA A 54 -7.34 20.58 7.45
CA ALA A 54 -8.50 21.05 8.23
C ALA A 54 -9.36 19.88 8.72
N LYS A 55 -9.41 18.80 7.94
CA LYS A 55 -10.16 17.58 8.27
C LYS A 55 -9.29 16.45 8.80
N ASP A 56 -7.98 16.66 8.90
CA ASP A 56 -6.98 15.66 9.26
C ASP A 56 -7.10 14.38 8.42
N ARG A 57 -7.32 14.51 7.10
CA ARG A 57 -7.61 13.38 6.20
C ARG A 57 -6.71 13.32 4.98
N GLU A 58 -6.41 12.09 4.60
CA GLU A 58 -5.81 11.74 3.32
C GLU A 58 -6.86 11.88 2.20
N MET A 59 -6.50 12.55 1.12
CA MET A 59 -7.39 12.83 0.00
C MET A 59 -6.96 12.15 -1.28
N GLU A 60 -5.65 11.94 -1.45
CA GLU A 60 -5.10 11.42 -2.70
C GLU A 60 -3.75 10.74 -2.45
N VAL A 61 -3.47 9.70 -3.21
CA VAL A 61 -2.18 8.98 -3.20
C VAL A 61 -1.66 8.91 -4.62
N PHE A 62 -0.41 9.32 -4.81
CA PHE A 62 0.37 9.10 -6.01
C PHE A 62 1.61 8.29 -5.67
N ALA A 63 1.99 7.39 -6.55
CA ALA A 63 3.27 6.70 -6.42
C ALA A 63 3.91 6.52 -7.79
N GLN A 64 5.24 6.57 -7.81
CA GLN A 64 6.04 6.42 -9.00
C GLN A 64 7.33 5.67 -8.67
N LEU A 65 7.72 4.75 -9.55
CA LEU A 65 9.01 4.08 -9.49
C LEU A 65 10.08 4.94 -10.17
N GLY A 66 11.22 5.08 -9.53
CA GLY A 66 12.31 5.89 -10.09
C GLY A 66 12.93 5.28 -11.34
N LYS A 67 13.08 3.95 -11.40
CA LYS A 67 13.63 3.18 -12.52
C LYS A 67 12.75 1.99 -12.92
N GLY A 68 11.48 2.03 -12.58
CA GLY A 68 10.52 0.97 -12.93
C GLY A 68 10.19 1.00 -14.41
N GLY A 69 10.00 -0.17 -15.01
CA GLY A 69 9.48 -0.29 -16.36
C GLY A 69 8.09 0.31 -16.50
N ASP A 70 7.67 0.56 -17.71
CA ASP A 70 6.39 1.23 -18.03
C ASP A 70 5.18 0.49 -17.47
N VAL A 71 5.16 -0.84 -17.60
CA VAL A 71 4.07 -1.70 -17.09
C VAL A 71 3.92 -1.58 -15.57
N ALA A 72 5.03 -1.67 -14.83
CA ALA A 72 5.00 -1.57 -13.37
C ALA A 72 4.52 -0.19 -12.87
N ASN A 73 4.87 0.89 -13.59
CA ASN A 73 4.38 2.24 -13.29
C ASN A 73 2.90 2.40 -13.62
N SER A 74 2.41 1.84 -14.73
CA SER A 74 0.99 1.92 -15.10
C SER A 74 0.10 1.15 -14.11
N ASP A 75 0.52 -0.03 -13.66
CA ASP A 75 -0.20 -0.80 -12.64
C ASP A 75 -0.23 -0.05 -11.30
N LEU A 76 0.91 0.53 -10.90
CA LEU A 76 1.00 1.34 -9.69
C LEU A 76 0.10 2.58 -9.76
N GLU A 77 0.06 3.25 -10.91
CA GLU A 77 -0.82 4.40 -11.16
C GLU A 77 -2.30 4.00 -11.05
N ALA A 78 -2.69 2.86 -11.63
CA ALA A 78 -4.06 2.36 -11.55
C ALA A 78 -4.48 2.11 -10.09
N ILE A 79 -3.62 1.47 -9.29
CA ILE A 79 -3.86 1.26 -7.85
C ILE A 79 -4.02 2.60 -7.12
N CYS A 80 -3.12 3.56 -7.37
CA CYS A 80 -3.16 4.87 -6.73
C CYS A 80 -4.43 5.66 -7.11
N ARG A 81 -4.87 5.59 -8.36
CA ARG A 81 -6.13 6.22 -8.82
C ARG A 81 -7.34 5.66 -8.10
N MET A 82 -7.43 4.33 -7.93
CA MET A 82 -8.52 3.68 -7.19
C MET A 82 -8.52 4.06 -5.71
N ILE A 83 -7.35 4.08 -5.07
CA ILE A 83 -7.23 4.53 -3.67
C ILE A 83 -7.66 6.00 -3.56
N SER A 84 -7.20 6.86 -4.45
CA SER A 84 -7.55 8.29 -4.45
C SER A 84 -9.05 8.51 -4.63
N LEU A 85 -9.70 7.77 -5.51
CA LEU A 85 -11.15 7.79 -5.67
C LEU A 85 -11.85 7.39 -4.37
N PHE A 86 -11.42 6.27 -3.76
CA PHE A 86 -11.96 5.78 -2.49
C PHE A 86 -11.83 6.81 -1.36
N LEU A 87 -10.67 7.47 -1.22
CA LEU A 87 -10.42 8.50 -0.22
C LEU A 87 -11.31 9.72 -0.43
N ARG A 88 -11.47 10.19 -1.68
CA ARG A 88 -12.33 11.33 -2.03
C ARG A 88 -13.81 11.05 -1.83
N CYS A 89 -14.22 9.79 -1.92
CA CYS A 89 -15.57 9.35 -1.57
C CYS A 89 -15.79 9.15 -0.06
N GLY A 90 -14.83 9.52 0.78
CA GLY A 90 -14.97 9.42 2.24
C GLY A 90 -14.33 8.18 2.85
N GLY A 91 -13.65 7.34 2.07
CA GLY A 91 -12.95 6.15 2.54
C GLY A 91 -11.81 6.47 3.50
N ASP A 92 -11.48 5.51 4.36
CA ASP A 92 -10.34 5.57 5.29
C ASP A 92 -9.11 4.88 4.67
N ALA A 93 -7.99 5.58 4.64
CA ALA A 93 -6.73 5.06 4.09
C ALA A 93 -6.26 3.76 4.79
N ARG A 94 -6.63 3.54 6.06
CA ARG A 94 -6.36 2.29 6.78
C ARG A 94 -7.08 1.08 6.19
N LEU A 95 -8.26 1.28 5.62
CA LEU A 95 -8.99 0.22 4.93
C LEU A 95 -8.31 -0.15 3.60
N ALA A 96 -7.86 0.85 2.84
CA ALA A 96 -7.09 0.62 1.62
C ALA A 96 -5.77 -0.11 1.92
N LEU A 97 -5.04 0.30 2.97
CA LEU A 97 -3.81 -0.34 3.42
C LEU A 97 -4.03 -1.84 3.69
N LYS A 98 -5.10 -2.19 4.41
CA LYS A 98 -5.43 -3.60 4.73
C LYS A 98 -5.66 -4.46 3.49
N GLN A 99 -6.16 -3.88 2.40
CA GLN A 99 -6.37 -4.63 1.15
C GLN A 99 -5.07 -4.86 0.38
N LEU A 100 -4.09 -3.98 0.54
CA LEU A 100 -2.81 -4.05 -0.18
C LEU A 100 -1.74 -4.86 0.57
N ALA A 101 -1.80 -4.87 1.91
CA ALA A 101 -0.80 -5.52 2.75
C ALA A 101 -0.76 -7.04 2.52
N GLY A 102 0.44 -7.57 2.36
CA GLY A 102 0.66 -9.00 2.21
C GLY A 102 0.41 -9.56 0.80
N ILE A 103 0.06 -8.71 -0.18
CA ILE A 103 -0.02 -9.16 -1.58
C ILE A 103 1.38 -9.55 -2.05
N GLY A 104 1.56 -10.84 -2.31
CA GLY A 104 2.84 -11.42 -2.70
C GLY A 104 3.04 -11.53 -4.20
N SER A 105 4.30 -11.56 -4.62
CA SER A 105 4.74 -11.95 -5.96
C SER A 105 5.97 -12.86 -5.86
N SER A 106 6.46 -13.34 -7.00
CA SER A 106 7.70 -14.12 -7.06
C SER A 106 8.94 -13.29 -6.70
N LEU A 107 8.85 -11.96 -6.78
CA LEU A 107 9.92 -11.02 -6.49
C LEU A 107 9.74 -10.46 -5.07
N THR A 108 10.76 -10.62 -4.22
CA THR A 108 10.74 -10.07 -2.86
C THR A 108 12.05 -9.38 -2.53
N VAL A 109 11.99 -8.30 -1.75
CA VAL A 109 13.18 -7.63 -1.23
C VAL A 109 13.12 -7.50 0.29
N PRO A 110 14.27 -7.60 0.99
CA PRO A 110 14.33 -7.32 2.42
C PRO A 110 14.11 -5.82 2.68
N SER A 111 13.46 -5.51 3.79
CA SER A 111 13.27 -4.15 4.29
C SER A 111 13.52 -4.12 5.79
N LYS A 112 13.63 -2.92 6.38
CA LYS A 112 13.76 -2.74 7.82
C LYS A 112 12.57 -3.34 8.59
N ASP A 113 11.38 -3.28 7.99
CA ASP A 113 10.12 -3.78 8.56
C ASP A 113 9.75 -5.18 8.04
N GLY A 114 10.76 -5.97 7.67
CA GLY A 114 10.56 -7.31 7.14
C GLY A 114 10.71 -7.38 5.62
N ARG A 115 9.91 -8.23 4.98
CA ARG A 115 9.94 -8.44 3.53
C ARG A 115 8.93 -7.54 2.83
N ILE A 116 9.27 -7.07 1.63
CA ILE A 116 8.34 -6.45 0.70
C ILE A 116 8.17 -7.39 -0.48
N MET A 117 6.93 -7.80 -0.72
CA MET A 117 6.61 -8.92 -1.59
C MET A 117 6.06 -8.48 -2.97
N SER A 118 5.68 -7.21 -3.13
CA SER A 118 5.15 -6.67 -4.39
C SER A 118 5.11 -5.15 -4.37
N LEU A 119 4.65 -4.52 -5.46
CA LEU A 119 4.35 -3.08 -5.49
C LEU A 119 3.21 -2.72 -4.53
N ALA A 120 2.16 -3.52 -4.51
CA ALA A 120 1.01 -3.29 -3.64
C ALA A 120 1.41 -3.38 -2.15
N ASP A 121 2.17 -4.39 -1.78
CA ASP A 121 2.70 -4.55 -0.41
C ASP A 121 3.66 -3.42 -0.04
N GLY A 122 4.51 -2.98 -0.97
CA GLY A 122 5.37 -1.80 -0.79
C GLY A 122 4.57 -0.51 -0.58
N LEU A 123 3.48 -0.32 -1.32
CA LEU A 123 2.59 0.82 -1.12
C LEU A 123 1.88 0.76 0.24
N ALA A 124 1.44 -0.44 0.66
CA ALA A 124 0.89 -0.65 2.00
C ALA A 124 1.90 -0.29 3.10
N LYS A 125 3.17 -0.69 2.96
CA LYS A 125 4.24 -0.32 3.91
C LYS A 125 4.47 1.19 3.96
N ALA A 126 4.49 1.86 2.82
CA ALA A 126 4.60 3.32 2.78
C ALA A 126 3.44 4.03 3.48
N LEU A 127 2.21 3.57 3.26
CA LEU A 127 1.02 4.08 3.94
C LEU A 127 1.08 3.80 5.46
N GLN A 128 1.52 2.60 5.86
CA GLN A 128 1.70 2.26 7.28
C GLN A 128 2.72 3.18 7.95
N ASN A 129 3.87 3.40 7.31
CA ASN A 129 4.92 4.28 7.81
C ASN A 129 4.40 5.71 7.99
N TYR A 130 3.65 6.22 7.02
CA TYR A 130 2.96 7.51 7.13
C TYR A 130 2.01 7.56 8.33
N MET A 131 1.19 6.54 8.51
CA MET A 131 0.21 6.50 9.59
C MET A 131 0.87 6.42 10.98
N ASN A 132 2.00 5.69 11.09
CA ASN A 132 2.77 5.62 12.31
C ASN A 132 3.29 7.02 12.71
N VAL A 133 3.87 7.73 11.74
CA VAL A 133 4.37 9.10 11.94
C VAL A 133 3.23 10.06 12.28
N LYS A 134 2.12 9.97 11.55
CA LYS A 134 0.93 10.81 11.81
C LYS A 134 0.36 10.55 13.21
N ALA A 135 0.30 9.30 13.64
CA ALA A 135 -0.20 8.93 14.97
C ALA A 135 0.69 9.45 16.10
N GLN A 136 1.99 9.51 15.87
CA GLN A 136 2.96 9.97 16.88
C GLN A 136 3.03 11.50 16.99
N PHE A 137 3.08 12.21 15.87
CA PHE A 137 3.35 13.65 15.84
C PHE A 137 2.17 14.52 15.40
N GLY A 138 1.15 13.91 14.81
CA GLY A 138 0.05 14.62 14.19
C GLY A 138 0.40 15.21 12.81
N LEU A 139 -0.61 15.37 11.97
CA LEU A 139 -0.44 15.85 10.60
C LEU A 139 0.16 17.27 10.54
N ARG A 140 -0.28 18.15 11.44
CA ARG A 140 0.16 19.57 11.46
C ARG A 140 1.67 19.69 11.65
N ALA A 141 2.24 19.02 12.65
CA ALA A 141 3.68 19.09 12.95
C ALA A 141 4.52 18.55 11.77
N ILE A 142 4.06 17.48 11.13
CA ILE A 142 4.70 16.91 9.93
C ILE A 142 4.74 17.94 8.79
N LEU A 143 3.62 18.62 8.52
CA LEU A 143 3.51 19.58 7.42
C LEU A 143 4.29 20.87 7.68
N LEU A 144 4.41 21.28 8.92
CA LEU A 144 5.20 22.47 9.30
C LEU A 144 6.71 22.19 9.37
N GLY A 145 7.14 20.92 9.28
CA GLY A 145 8.55 20.56 9.35
C GLY A 145 9.14 20.73 10.75
N GLU A 146 8.32 20.64 11.79
CA GLU A 146 8.74 20.78 13.20
C GLU A 146 9.50 19.57 13.72
N ILE A 147 9.49 18.46 12.97
CA ILE A 147 10.07 17.18 13.32
C ILE A 147 11.32 16.92 12.48
N SER A 148 12.41 16.50 13.10
CA SER A 148 13.63 16.16 12.36
C SER A 148 13.45 14.95 11.45
N PRO A 149 14.18 14.86 10.32
CA PRO A 149 14.10 13.71 9.41
C PRO A 149 14.45 12.37 10.09
N GLU A 150 15.32 12.40 11.10
CA GLU A 150 15.72 11.23 11.88
C GLU A 150 14.59 10.73 12.76
N GLU A 151 13.88 11.62 13.43
CA GLU A 151 12.71 11.30 14.25
C GLU A 151 11.56 10.78 13.40
N LEU A 152 11.28 11.43 12.25
CA LEU A 152 10.28 10.94 11.28
C LEU A 152 10.59 9.51 10.82
N THR A 153 11.86 9.23 10.52
CA THR A 153 12.30 7.90 10.08
C THR A 153 12.16 6.88 11.21
N SER A 154 12.53 7.23 12.43
CA SER A 154 12.39 6.35 13.59
C SER A 154 10.93 6.03 13.89
N ALA A 155 10.06 7.03 13.88
CA ALA A 155 8.62 6.85 14.11
C ALA A 155 7.95 6.00 13.04
N ALA A 156 8.36 6.14 11.78
CA ALA A 156 7.84 5.34 10.68
C ALA A 156 8.01 3.83 10.95
N HIS A 157 9.14 3.42 11.51
CA HIS A 157 9.49 2.02 11.75
C HIS A 157 9.13 1.50 13.15
N ASN A 158 8.83 2.37 14.12
CA ASN A 158 8.51 1.98 15.49
C ASN A 158 7.03 1.62 15.72
N GLY A 159 6.16 1.78 14.74
CA GLY A 159 4.73 1.47 14.82
C GLY A 159 4.38 -0.04 14.83
N GLY A 160 5.30 -0.91 15.16
CA GLY A 160 5.13 -2.36 15.20
C GLY A 160 4.29 -2.83 16.39
N GLY A 161 2.97 -2.75 16.34
CA GLY A 161 2.08 -3.21 17.40
C GLY A 161 0.66 -3.57 16.95
N GLY A 162 0.44 -3.82 15.66
CA GLY A 162 -0.83 -4.33 15.13
C GLY A 162 -0.59 -5.64 14.40
N ALA A 163 -0.68 -6.76 15.10
CA ALA A 163 -0.60 -8.10 14.51
C ALA A 163 -1.68 -8.28 13.45
N VAL A 164 -1.33 -8.11 12.19
CA VAL A 164 -2.08 -8.75 11.10
C VAL A 164 -1.66 -10.21 11.15
N ALA A 165 -2.61 -11.07 11.53
CA ALA A 165 -2.41 -12.51 11.63
C ALA A 165 -1.76 -13.03 10.34
N SER A 166 -0.50 -13.41 10.44
CA SER A 166 0.18 -14.18 9.41
C SER A 166 -0.43 -15.57 9.40
N HIS A 167 -1.15 -15.91 8.33
CA HIS A 167 -1.47 -17.30 8.03
C HIS A 167 -0.16 -18.04 7.75
N SER A 168 0.39 -18.63 8.80
CA SER A 168 1.49 -19.57 8.73
C SER A 168 0.97 -20.91 8.22
N SER A 169 1.29 -21.26 6.98
CA SER A 169 1.26 -22.65 6.55
C SER A 169 2.52 -23.35 7.05
N PRO A 170 2.40 -24.49 7.71
CA PRO A 170 3.55 -25.21 8.23
C PRO A 170 4.07 -26.19 7.18
N THR A 171 5.23 -25.94 6.59
CA THR A 171 6.10 -27.01 6.11
C THR A 171 7.54 -26.62 6.32
N GLY A 172 8.17 -27.34 7.24
CA GLY A 172 9.56 -27.19 7.56
C GLY A 172 10.49 -27.69 6.45
N ARG A 173 11.64 -27.02 6.36
CA ARG A 173 12.94 -27.62 6.19
C ARG A 173 14.03 -26.63 6.54
N SER A 174 14.78 -26.97 7.57
CA SER A 174 16.03 -26.35 7.95
C SER A 174 17.05 -26.51 6.81
N GLY A 175 17.67 -25.40 6.42
CA GLY A 175 18.80 -25.36 5.51
C GLY A 175 19.55 -24.07 5.76
N SER A 176 20.64 -24.12 6.49
CA SER A 176 21.65 -23.09 6.64
C SER A 176 22.26 -22.76 5.27
N GLY A 177 22.23 -21.51 4.85
CA GLY A 177 22.86 -21.09 3.58
C GLY A 177 22.81 -19.57 3.41
N THR A 178 23.98 -18.99 3.57
CA THR A 178 24.44 -17.68 3.09
C THR A 178 23.65 -17.08 1.94
N GLY A 179 23.43 -15.76 2.01
CA GLY A 179 22.81 -14.80 1.08
C GLY A 179 22.56 -15.29 -0.35
N GLY A 180 21.39 -15.86 -0.61
CA GLY A 180 20.98 -16.30 -1.93
C GLY A 180 20.18 -15.21 -2.65
N ALA A 181 20.80 -14.53 -3.62
CA ALA A 181 20.05 -13.83 -4.66
C ALA A 181 19.11 -14.85 -5.33
N PHE A 182 17.83 -14.55 -5.42
CA PHE A 182 16.86 -15.42 -6.09
C PHE A 182 17.25 -15.53 -7.58
N LYS A 183 17.67 -16.72 -7.98
CA LYS A 183 18.06 -17.01 -9.35
C LYS A 183 16.81 -17.32 -10.15
N VAL A 184 16.30 -16.34 -10.88
CA VAL A 184 15.28 -16.59 -11.90
C VAL A 184 15.97 -17.20 -13.11
N LYS A 185 15.53 -18.37 -13.55
CA LYS A 185 16.11 -19.02 -14.73
C LYS A 185 15.81 -18.24 -16.00
N CYS A 186 16.78 -18.14 -16.87
CA CYS A 186 16.61 -17.49 -18.17
C CYS A 186 15.68 -18.31 -19.07
N PRO A 187 14.62 -17.70 -19.65
CA PRO A 187 13.70 -18.41 -20.53
C PRO A 187 14.34 -18.83 -21.89
N SER A 188 15.49 -18.24 -22.22
CA SER A 188 16.17 -18.52 -23.49
C SER A 188 17.22 -19.62 -23.40
N CYS A 189 17.89 -19.80 -22.27
CA CYS A 189 18.96 -20.82 -22.15
C CYS A 189 18.80 -21.77 -20.97
N ASP A 190 17.80 -21.62 -20.14
CA ASP A 190 17.47 -22.45 -18.96
C ASP A 190 18.61 -22.62 -17.92
N ALA A 191 19.85 -22.32 -18.30
CA ALA A 191 21.06 -22.50 -17.49
C ALA A 191 21.51 -21.19 -16.82
N GLY A 192 21.14 -20.04 -17.37
CA GLY A 192 21.57 -18.71 -16.92
C GLY A 192 20.67 -18.16 -15.81
N THR A 193 21.27 -17.32 -14.98
CA THR A 193 20.55 -16.55 -13.97
C THR A 193 20.22 -15.18 -14.54
N LEU A 194 18.96 -14.75 -14.44
CA LEU A 194 18.56 -13.40 -14.78
C LEU A 194 18.99 -12.42 -13.66
N THR A 195 19.65 -11.34 -14.04
CA THR A 195 19.91 -10.20 -13.17
C THR A 195 19.06 -9.03 -13.60
N PHE A 196 18.55 -8.27 -12.63
CA PHE A 196 17.79 -7.05 -12.88
C PHE A 196 18.76 -5.86 -12.82
N GLU A 197 19.04 -5.28 -13.96
CA GLU A 197 19.92 -4.11 -14.09
C GLU A 197 19.22 -3.01 -14.90
N GLU A 198 19.17 -1.81 -14.34
CA GLU A 198 18.64 -0.61 -15.01
C GLU A 198 17.19 -0.72 -15.53
N GLY A 199 16.37 -1.55 -14.89
CA GLY A 199 14.97 -1.77 -15.30
C GLY A 199 14.76 -2.89 -16.31
N CYS A 200 15.84 -3.57 -16.72
CA CYS A 200 15.81 -4.70 -17.65
C CYS A 200 16.25 -5.99 -16.97
N CYS A 201 15.64 -7.12 -17.39
CA CYS A 201 16.14 -8.46 -17.05
C CYS A 201 17.23 -8.84 -18.05
N LYS A 202 18.44 -9.10 -17.59
CA LYS A 202 19.57 -9.57 -18.43
C LYS A 202 20.06 -10.93 -17.98
N CYS A 203 20.32 -11.79 -18.94
CA CYS A 203 21.03 -13.05 -18.71
C CYS A 203 22.49 -12.92 -19.13
N HIS A 204 23.42 -12.97 -18.18
CA HIS A 204 24.84 -12.91 -18.47
C HIS A 204 25.37 -14.20 -19.11
N GLY A 205 24.61 -15.30 -19.15
CA GLY A 205 25.01 -16.56 -19.79
C GLY A 205 24.76 -16.61 -21.28
N CYS A 206 23.67 -16.04 -21.78
CA CYS A 206 23.30 -16.10 -23.20
C CYS A 206 23.04 -14.75 -23.85
N GLY A 207 23.14 -13.64 -23.11
CA GLY A 207 22.88 -12.29 -23.61
C GLY A 207 21.39 -11.93 -23.76
N TYR A 208 20.46 -12.80 -23.31
CA TYR A 208 19.04 -12.47 -23.30
C TYR A 208 18.79 -11.19 -22.50
N SER A 209 18.03 -10.28 -23.08
CA SER A 209 17.63 -9.03 -22.42
C SER A 209 16.15 -8.73 -22.70
N GLN A 210 15.42 -8.42 -21.66
CA GLN A 210 14.03 -7.99 -21.75
C GLN A 210 13.86 -6.74 -20.86
N CYS A 211 13.46 -5.65 -21.46
CA CYS A 211 13.16 -4.38 -20.82
C CYS A 211 11.65 -4.18 -20.71
#